data_6783df54ebdfd440d718e4c52d82a475
#
_entry.id   6783df54ebdfd440d718e4c52d82a475
#
_cell.length_a   1.000
_cell.length_b   1.000
_cell.length_c   1.000
_cell.angle_alpha   90.00
_cell.angle_beta   90.00
_cell.angle_gamma   90.00
#
_symmetry.space_group_name_H-M   'P 1'
#
loop_
_entity.id
_entity.type
_entity.pdbx_description
1 polymer ?
#
loop_
_entity_poly.entity_id
_entity_poly.type
_entity_poly.pdbx_seq_one_letter_code
_entity_poly.pdbx_strand_id
1 'polypeptide(L)'
;LHKTPRRQRQMCIRDRPVSFIDWFFCIFTILAVLLEHVSDEQMHSFKADERNASITMNKGLWKYSRHPNYLGEILFWFGLFGFSLSQSFDNFWLIICPLSMLAMFIFASIPMMDNRSLERRPDYEEYMKKTPALIPSLFK
;
A
#
# COMPACT_ATOMS: atom_id res chain seq x y z
N LEU A 1 20.13 24.69 40.04
CA LEU A 1 19.79 24.70 38.62
C LEU A 1 19.26 23.34 38.20
N HIS A 2 17.93 23.16 38.25
CA HIS A 2 17.25 21.96 37.80
C HIS A 2 17.34 21.85 36.27
N LYS A 3 18.20 20.93 35.79
CA LYS A 3 18.28 20.55 34.40
C LYS A 3 17.30 19.39 34.11
N THR A 4 16.20 19.71 33.59
CA THR A 4 15.39 19.25 32.47
C THR A 4 14.74 17.87 32.48
N PRO A 5 13.41 17.85 32.47
CA PRO A 5 12.59 16.63 32.31
C PRO A 5 12.60 16.02 30.88
N ARG A 6 13.22 16.68 29.88
CA ARG A 6 13.23 16.18 28.49
C ARG A 6 14.02 14.89 28.29
N ARG A 7 15.15 14.70 28.97
CA ARG A 7 15.96 13.47 28.83
C ARG A 7 15.28 12.25 29.42
N GLN A 8 14.53 12.43 30.51
CA GLN A 8 13.78 11.32 31.12
C GLN A 8 12.58 10.86 30.27
N ARG A 9 11.89 11.77 29.57
CA ARG A 9 10.79 11.38 28.65
C ARG A 9 11.27 10.55 27.47
N GLN A 10 12.42 10.87 26.89
CA GLN A 10 13.00 10.07 25.80
C GLN A 10 13.47 8.69 26.27
N MET A 11 13.94 8.57 27.49
CA MET A 11 14.39 7.30 28.08
C MET A 11 13.21 6.36 28.38
N CYS A 12 12.08 6.88 28.88
CA CYS A 12 10.88 6.09 29.16
C CYS A 12 10.18 5.55 27.90
N ILE A 13 10.28 6.24 26.76
CA ILE A 13 9.72 5.76 25.49
C ILE A 13 10.54 4.59 24.92
N ARG A 14 11.85 4.57 25.19
CA ARG A 14 12.77 3.54 24.68
C ARG A 14 12.66 2.20 25.43
N ASP A 15 12.15 2.21 26.66
CA ASP A 15 12.09 1.03 27.54
C ASP A 15 10.68 0.42 27.67
N ARG A 16 9.73 0.85 26.81
CA ARG A 16 8.40 0.22 26.81
C ARG A 16 8.50 -1.21 26.25
N PRO A 17 7.99 -2.22 26.97
CA PRO A 17 7.95 -3.57 26.44
C PRO A 17 7.10 -3.61 25.17
N VAL A 18 7.55 -4.42 24.20
CA VAL A 18 6.81 -4.65 22.96
C VAL A 18 5.44 -5.24 23.29
N SER A 19 4.39 -4.60 22.79
CA SER A 19 3.02 -5.04 23.01
C SER A 19 2.52 -5.94 21.89
N PHE A 20 1.39 -6.62 22.12
CA PHE A 20 0.70 -7.38 21.08
C PHE A 20 0.31 -6.51 19.86
N ILE A 21 -0.04 -5.25 20.10
CA ILE A 21 -0.38 -4.28 19.04
C ILE A 21 0.84 -3.98 18.15
N ASP A 22 2.04 -3.89 18.72
CA ASP A 22 3.27 -3.68 17.95
C ASP A 22 3.54 -4.87 17.00
N TRP A 23 3.35 -6.10 17.50
CA TRP A 23 3.46 -7.31 16.68
C TRP A 23 2.39 -7.36 15.58
N PHE A 24 1.16 -6.97 15.89
CA PHE A 24 0.09 -6.89 14.90
C PHE A 24 0.47 -5.96 13.75
N PHE A 25 0.88 -4.71 14.04
CA PHE A 25 1.27 -3.78 12.99
C PHE A 25 2.57 -4.18 12.29
N CYS A 26 3.49 -4.87 12.96
CA CYS A 26 4.66 -5.45 12.33
C CYS A 26 4.27 -6.47 11.25
N ILE A 27 3.47 -7.45 11.61
CA ILE A 27 3.00 -8.48 10.67
C ILE A 27 2.17 -7.84 9.54
N PHE A 28 1.26 -6.92 9.88
CA PHE A 28 0.46 -6.20 8.90
C PHE A 28 1.34 -5.46 7.86
N THR A 29 2.35 -4.75 8.31
CA THR A 29 3.29 -4.02 7.44
C THR A 29 4.10 -4.97 6.57
N ILE A 30 4.58 -6.09 7.12
CA ILE A 30 5.28 -7.12 6.34
C ILE A 30 4.37 -7.69 5.25
N LEU A 31 3.12 -8.02 5.58
CA LEU A 31 2.16 -8.53 4.59
C LEU A 31 1.85 -7.51 3.49
N ALA A 32 1.79 -6.22 3.84
CA ALA A 32 1.61 -5.14 2.85
C ALA A 32 2.79 -5.07 1.86
N VAL A 33 4.03 -5.13 2.36
CA VAL A 33 5.25 -5.18 1.52
C VAL A 33 5.28 -6.43 0.66
N LEU A 34 4.88 -7.58 1.19
CA LEU A 34 4.82 -8.83 0.42
C LEU A 34 3.76 -8.74 -0.68
N LEU A 35 2.61 -8.14 -0.41
CA LEU A 35 1.56 -7.91 -1.42
C LEU A 35 2.09 -7.05 -2.57
N GLU A 36 2.76 -5.95 -2.26
CA GLU A 36 3.38 -5.07 -3.25
C GLU A 36 4.43 -5.82 -4.06
N HIS A 37 5.39 -6.46 -3.40
CA HIS A 37 6.48 -7.19 -4.05
C HIS A 37 5.97 -8.30 -4.98
N VAL A 38 5.03 -9.13 -4.51
CA VAL A 38 4.44 -10.21 -5.33
C VAL A 38 3.68 -9.64 -6.53
N SER A 39 2.98 -8.51 -6.34
CA SER A 39 2.26 -7.84 -7.43
C SER A 39 3.21 -7.36 -8.51
N ASP A 40 4.31 -6.72 -8.11
CA ASP A 40 5.31 -6.19 -9.04
C ASP A 40 6.07 -7.31 -9.75
N GLU A 41 6.41 -8.39 -9.05
CA GLU A 41 7.07 -9.55 -9.64
C GLU A 41 6.17 -10.23 -10.68
N GLN A 42 4.87 -10.38 -10.41
CA GLN A 42 3.90 -10.89 -11.38
C GLN A 42 3.84 -9.99 -12.63
N MET A 43 3.81 -8.67 -12.46
CA MET A 43 3.79 -7.72 -13.58
C MET A 43 5.12 -7.73 -14.33
N HIS A 44 6.25 -7.81 -13.64
CA HIS A 44 7.58 -7.87 -14.24
C HIS A 44 7.74 -9.12 -15.10
N SER A 45 7.42 -10.28 -14.55
CA SER A 45 7.46 -11.56 -15.26
C SER A 45 6.53 -11.57 -16.49
N PHE A 46 5.34 -10.97 -16.37
CA PHE A 46 4.42 -10.85 -17.50
C PHE A 46 4.96 -9.95 -18.62
N LYS A 47 5.58 -8.84 -18.28
CA LYS A 47 6.17 -7.90 -19.26
C LYS A 47 7.48 -8.41 -19.88
N ALA A 48 8.16 -9.38 -19.29
CA ALA A 48 9.38 -9.97 -19.82
C ALA A 48 9.14 -10.73 -21.12
N ASP A 49 7.91 -11.19 -21.38
CA ASP A 49 7.52 -11.80 -22.64
C ASP A 49 7.00 -10.73 -23.61
N GLU A 50 7.72 -10.48 -24.70
CA GLU A 50 7.37 -9.50 -25.73
C GLU A 50 5.98 -9.74 -26.36
N ARG A 51 5.51 -10.98 -26.38
CA ARG A 51 4.16 -11.33 -26.85
C ARG A 51 3.04 -10.70 -26.03
N ASN A 52 3.33 -10.30 -24.80
CA ASN A 52 2.38 -9.66 -23.90
C ASN A 52 2.34 -8.12 -24.03
N ALA A 53 3.11 -7.52 -24.92
CA ALA A 53 3.24 -6.06 -25.02
C ALA A 53 1.89 -5.31 -25.22
N SER A 54 0.96 -5.91 -25.97
CA SER A 54 -0.38 -5.36 -26.25
C SER A 54 -1.49 -6.05 -25.44
N ILE A 55 -1.16 -6.93 -24.50
CA ILE A 55 -2.13 -7.71 -23.73
C ILE A 55 -2.25 -7.13 -22.30
N THR A 56 -3.45 -7.12 -21.75
CA THR A 56 -3.69 -6.70 -20.38
C THR A 56 -3.39 -7.83 -19.40
N MET A 57 -2.59 -7.53 -18.36
CA MET A 57 -2.33 -8.46 -17.26
C MET A 57 -3.61 -8.62 -16.43
N ASN A 58 -4.22 -9.82 -16.48
CA ASN A 58 -5.44 -10.17 -15.76
C ASN A 58 -5.33 -11.49 -14.96
N LYS A 59 -4.09 -11.87 -14.59
CA LYS A 59 -3.79 -13.11 -13.85
C LYS A 59 -3.28 -12.82 -12.44
N GLY A 60 -3.29 -13.83 -11.56
CA GLY A 60 -2.81 -13.67 -10.20
C GLY A 60 -3.56 -12.58 -9.43
N LEU A 61 -2.84 -11.69 -8.76
CA LEU A 61 -3.40 -10.58 -7.99
C LEU A 61 -4.10 -9.55 -8.88
N TRP A 62 -3.63 -9.37 -10.11
CA TRP A 62 -4.18 -8.44 -11.12
C TRP A 62 -5.56 -8.85 -11.64
N LYS A 63 -6.02 -10.06 -11.37
CA LYS A 63 -7.39 -10.50 -11.63
C LYS A 63 -8.40 -9.85 -10.66
N TYR A 64 -7.98 -9.54 -9.45
CA TYR A 64 -8.85 -9.06 -8.38
C TYR A 64 -8.80 -7.53 -8.19
N SER A 65 -7.67 -6.92 -8.54
CA SER A 65 -7.44 -5.48 -8.48
C SER A 65 -6.61 -5.04 -9.68
N ARG A 66 -6.86 -3.84 -10.22
CA ARG A 66 -6.06 -3.27 -11.32
C ARG A 66 -4.70 -2.73 -10.85
N HIS A 67 -4.60 -2.39 -9.57
CA HIS A 67 -3.39 -1.83 -8.96
C HIS A 67 -3.12 -2.48 -7.59
N PRO A 68 -2.86 -3.81 -7.54
CA PRO A 68 -2.63 -4.50 -6.28
C PRO A 68 -1.34 -4.06 -5.58
N ASN A 69 -0.34 -3.60 -6.33
CA ASN A 69 0.89 -3.00 -5.80
C ASN A 69 0.62 -1.68 -5.08
N TYR A 70 -0.23 -0.79 -5.63
CA TYR A 70 -0.62 0.45 -4.95
C TYR A 70 -1.40 0.17 -3.66
N LEU A 71 -2.22 -0.88 -3.65
CA LEU A 71 -2.88 -1.32 -2.43
C LEU A 71 -1.85 -1.73 -1.37
N GLY A 72 -0.82 -2.47 -1.75
CA GLY A 72 0.28 -2.86 -0.87
C GLY A 72 0.96 -1.64 -0.25
N GLU A 73 1.33 -0.66 -1.06
CA GLU A 73 1.96 0.57 -0.59
C GLU A 73 1.05 1.39 0.34
N ILE A 74 -0.23 1.54 0.02
CA ILE A 74 -1.19 2.22 0.89
C ILE A 74 -1.28 1.51 2.26
N LEU A 75 -1.41 0.18 2.26
CA LEU A 75 -1.47 -0.61 3.49
C LEU A 75 -0.17 -0.50 4.30
N PHE A 76 1.00 -0.45 3.65
CA PHE A 76 2.26 -0.19 4.32
C PHE A 76 2.25 1.12 5.12
N TRP A 77 1.80 2.21 4.53
CA TRP A 77 1.69 3.51 5.21
C TRP A 77 0.69 3.48 6.37
N PHE A 78 -0.43 2.77 6.23
CA PHE A 78 -1.36 2.54 7.35
C PHE A 78 -0.74 1.69 8.45
N GLY A 79 0.10 0.72 8.11
CA GLY A 79 0.86 -0.07 9.08
C GLY A 79 1.83 0.79 9.90
N LEU A 80 2.59 1.66 9.26
CA LEU A 80 3.48 2.60 9.93
C LEU A 80 2.72 3.58 10.83
N PHE A 81 1.58 4.08 10.36
CA PHE A 81 0.71 4.92 11.19
C PHE A 81 0.21 4.17 12.43
N GLY A 82 -0.21 2.93 12.28
CA GLY A 82 -0.61 2.08 13.40
C GLY A 82 0.49 1.87 14.43
N PHE A 83 1.74 1.67 13.99
CA PHE A 83 2.90 1.66 14.88
C PHE A 83 3.06 2.96 15.65
N SER A 84 2.89 4.09 14.97
CA SER A 84 3.00 5.39 15.63
C SER A 84 1.91 5.59 16.70
N LEU A 85 0.67 5.16 16.42
CA LEU A 85 -0.42 5.18 17.39
C LEU A 85 -0.20 4.26 18.57
N SER A 86 0.43 3.11 18.38
CA SER A 86 0.74 2.18 19.48
C SER A 86 1.71 2.79 20.49
N GLN A 87 2.50 3.78 20.07
CA GLN A 87 3.43 4.48 20.96
C GLN A 87 2.76 5.61 21.75
N SER A 88 1.93 6.43 21.09
CA SER A 88 1.16 7.50 21.72
C SER A 88 -0.01 7.91 20.81
N PHE A 89 -1.18 8.13 21.43
CA PHE A 89 -2.33 8.74 20.75
C PHE A 89 -2.06 10.19 20.30
N ASP A 90 -1.09 10.87 20.87
CA ASP A 90 -0.67 12.21 20.43
C ASP A 90 -0.18 12.23 18.97
N ASN A 91 0.21 11.05 18.46
CA ASN A 91 0.65 10.86 17.08
C ASN A 91 -0.51 10.73 16.07
N PHE A 92 -1.77 10.90 16.50
CA PHE A 92 -2.93 10.74 15.62
C PHE A 92 -2.88 11.66 14.38
N TRP A 93 -2.28 12.82 14.48
CA TRP A 93 -2.11 13.75 13.35
C TRP A 93 -1.30 13.15 12.19
N LEU A 94 -0.48 12.12 12.43
CA LEU A 94 0.27 11.40 11.40
C LEU A 94 -0.62 10.60 10.43
N ILE A 95 -1.93 10.50 10.69
CA ILE A 95 -2.93 9.96 9.75
C ILE A 95 -2.87 10.68 8.39
N ILE A 96 -2.38 11.91 8.36
CA ILE A 96 -2.21 12.68 7.13
C ILE A 96 -1.28 11.96 6.14
N CYS A 97 -0.29 11.18 6.62
CA CYS A 97 0.66 10.47 5.76
C CYS A 97 -0.05 9.39 4.92
N PRO A 98 -0.72 8.36 5.49
CA PRO A 98 -1.43 7.38 4.68
C PRO A 98 -2.59 7.98 3.88
N LEU A 99 -3.27 9.02 4.39
CA LEU A 99 -4.33 9.69 3.63
C LEU A 99 -3.79 10.47 2.43
N SER A 100 -2.65 11.12 2.53
CA SER A 100 -2.01 11.81 1.39
C SER A 100 -1.56 10.82 0.32
N MET A 101 -1.01 9.66 0.71
CA MET A 101 -0.65 8.59 -0.21
C MET A 101 -1.88 8.01 -0.91
N LEU A 102 -2.94 7.72 -0.15
CA LEU A 102 -4.22 7.27 -0.72
C LEU A 102 -4.79 8.28 -1.72
N ALA A 103 -4.81 9.56 -1.35
CA ALA A 103 -5.29 10.63 -2.23
C ALA A 103 -4.42 10.74 -3.51
N MET A 104 -3.11 10.68 -3.39
CA MET A 104 -2.20 10.70 -4.54
C MET A 104 -2.50 9.54 -5.50
N PHE A 105 -2.68 8.32 -4.99
CA PHE A 105 -3.00 7.18 -5.85
C PHE A 105 -4.37 7.32 -6.51
N ILE A 106 -5.41 7.69 -5.78
CA ILE A 106 -6.77 7.79 -6.33
C ILE A 106 -6.89 8.93 -7.36
N PHE A 107 -6.32 10.09 -7.08
CA PHE A 107 -6.54 11.28 -7.91
C PHE A 107 -5.48 11.50 -8.99
N ALA A 108 -4.29 10.94 -8.84
CA ALA A 108 -3.20 11.14 -9.80
C ALA A 108 -2.73 9.83 -10.44
N SER A 109 -2.20 8.88 -9.65
CA SER A 109 -1.48 7.73 -10.20
C SER A 109 -2.40 6.76 -10.96
N ILE A 110 -3.53 6.38 -10.38
CA ILE A 110 -4.48 5.43 -10.99
C ILE A 110 -5.05 5.99 -12.29
N PRO A 111 -5.61 7.21 -12.34
CA PRO A 111 -6.13 7.77 -13.60
C PRO A 111 -5.07 7.88 -14.68
N MET A 112 -3.85 8.30 -14.32
CA MET A 112 -2.74 8.41 -15.26
C MET A 112 -2.34 7.04 -15.84
N MET A 113 -2.23 6.01 -15.00
CA MET A 113 -1.85 4.67 -15.43
C MET A 113 -2.95 3.97 -16.21
N ASP A 114 -4.22 4.18 -15.83
CA ASP A 114 -5.38 3.64 -16.56
C ASP A 114 -5.48 4.26 -17.96
N ASN A 115 -5.36 5.58 -18.08
CA ASN A 115 -5.39 6.27 -19.38
C ASN A 115 -4.25 5.78 -20.29
N ARG A 116 -3.02 5.70 -19.76
CA ARG A 116 -1.88 5.17 -20.51
C ARG A 116 -2.08 3.71 -20.94
N SER A 117 -2.80 2.93 -20.15
CA SER A 117 -3.10 1.53 -20.49
C SER A 117 -4.19 1.44 -21.57
N LEU A 118 -5.22 2.29 -21.52
CA LEU A 118 -6.26 2.40 -22.54
C LEU A 118 -5.68 2.76 -23.92
N GLU A 119 -4.70 3.67 -23.95
CA GLU A 119 -4.04 4.06 -25.20
C GLU A 119 -3.22 2.92 -25.85
N ARG A 120 -2.72 1.99 -25.04
CA ARG A 120 -1.78 0.95 -25.50
C ARG A 120 -2.40 -0.43 -25.68
N ARG A 121 -3.56 -0.69 -25.05
CA ARG A 121 -4.16 -2.02 -24.96
C ARG A 121 -5.65 -1.95 -25.25
N PRO A 122 -6.11 -2.50 -26.37
CA PRO A 122 -7.53 -2.45 -26.76
C PRO A 122 -8.45 -3.19 -25.78
N ASP A 123 -7.95 -4.21 -25.08
CA ASP A 123 -8.68 -5.04 -24.13
C ASP A 123 -8.79 -4.43 -22.72
N TYR A 124 -8.10 -3.30 -22.47
CA TYR A 124 -8.04 -2.70 -21.14
C TYR A 124 -9.37 -2.12 -20.67
N GLU A 125 -10.19 -1.60 -21.59
CA GLU A 125 -11.51 -1.06 -21.25
C GLU A 125 -12.45 -2.14 -20.67
N GLU A 126 -12.42 -3.35 -21.25
CA GLU A 126 -13.22 -4.47 -20.75
C GLU A 126 -12.71 -4.94 -19.37
N TYR A 127 -11.39 -4.96 -19.20
CA TYR A 127 -10.77 -5.27 -17.92
C TYR A 127 -11.16 -4.26 -16.83
N MET A 128 -11.18 -2.96 -17.12
CA MET A 128 -11.63 -1.90 -16.20
C MET A 128 -13.06 -2.08 -15.73
N LYS A 129 -13.96 -2.51 -16.61
CA LYS A 129 -15.38 -2.76 -16.27
C LYS A 129 -15.55 -3.94 -15.31
N LYS A 130 -14.62 -4.91 -15.37
CA LYS A 130 -14.70 -6.16 -14.59
C LYS A 130 -13.88 -6.13 -13.28
N THR A 131 -12.87 -5.29 -13.24
CA THR A 131 -11.88 -5.31 -12.14
C THR A 131 -11.78 -3.93 -11.48
N PRO A 132 -12.00 -3.84 -10.16
CA PRO A 132 -11.92 -2.57 -9.43
C PRO A 132 -10.47 -2.05 -9.38
N ALA A 133 -10.32 -0.74 -9.11
CA ALA A 133 -9.02 -0.08 -9.14
C ALA A 133 -8.08 -0.55 -8.01
N LEU A 134 -8.55 -0.57 -6.77
CA LEU A 134 -7.74 -0.86 -5.57
C LEU A 134 -8.27 -2.04 -4.77
N ILE A 135 -9.48 -1.90 -4.20
CA ILE A 135 -10.04 -2.90 -3.28
C ILE A 135 -10.43 -4.15 -4.07
N PRO A 136 -9.85 -5.32 -3.74
CA PRO A 136 -10.12 -6.54 -4.49
C PRO A 136 -11.60 -6.92 -4.46
N SER A 137 -12.17 -7.23 -5.62
CA SER A 137 -13.48 -7.87 -5.69
C SER A 137 -13.32 -9.36 -5.42
N LEU A 138 -13.64 -9.78 -4.20
CA LEU A 138 -13.60 -11.19 -3.79
C LEU A 138 -14.82 -11.98 -4.25
N PHE A 139 -15.89 -11.28 -4.65
CA PHE A 139 -17.15 -11.88 -5.11
C PHE A 139 -17.37 -11.52 -6.59
N LYS A 140 -17.08 -12.46 -7.45
CA LYS A 140 -17.50 -12.49 -8.86
C LYS A 140 -18.39 -13.69 -9.10
#